data_4f824fb228383e5c62ac48ccbe045a62
#
_entry.id   4f824fb228383e5c62ac48ccbe045a62
#
_cell.length_a   1.000
_cell.length_b   1.000
_cell.length_c   1.000
_cell.angle_alpha   90.00
_cell.angle_beta   90.00
_cell.angle_gamma   90.00
#
_symmetry.space_group_name_H-M   'P 1'
#
loop_
_entity.id
_entity.type
_entity.pdbx_description
1 polymer ?
#
loop_
_entity_poly.entity_id
_entity_poly.type
_entity_poly.pdbx_seq_one_letter_code
_entity_poly.pdbx_strand_id
1 'polypeptide(L)'
;MLQAQNDQFNAFCDYLVTRRKAILLAWRKASGTDPGQTTAHSLTRRQFNDHIPEVLDAFERKLRSRPGGAENRAADVQKKQEEVKHGLHRWQQGYRLQELMHEWGHLHLCLADESDAFAAIHPEFNRETLAHLNRQMITLINEAISESTTQYERMQQAEAAGRMGDLQKAVKSINEIERRRSALIHQAVHDLHNDVLSVSMAANALGRTSTTEANRVEFSKMLGQGVQSVQAMLGELMELARLEAGQERREITTFDASAMIIDLSKVTQSIAQERGLFLKVGGPPRLFVEGDSVRVRRLLQNLLMNALKYTEQGGITLSWGEEKKNWWLMLQDTGPGMLAGPGAPMIVGLKEATASARESDVKGAAMEGEVSHVLTPPPGTQTTTITSHQKPGEGIGLSIVKRLCELLDASLEMVSSVETGTTFRVVLPRHY
;
A
#
# COMPACT_ATOMS: atom_id res chain seq x y z
N MET A 1 66.89 -19.24 -0.74
CA MET A 1 66.17 -18.15 -1.40
C MET A 1 64.77 -17.93 -0.80
N LEU A 2 63.88 -18.90 -0.76
CA LEU A 2 62.50 -18.74 -0.20
C LEU A 2 62.46 -18.22 1.25
N GLN A 3 63.38 -18.65 2.11
CA GLN A 3 63.42 -18.22 3.53
C GLN A 3 63.84 -16.75 3.65
N ALA A 4 64.86 -16.33 2.92
CA ALA A 4 65.31 -14.93 2.91
C ALA A 4 64.23 -13.97 2.36
N GLN A 5 63.46 -14.42 1.39
CA GLN A 5 62.34 -13.66 0.82
C GLN A 5 61.17 -13.54 1.81
N ASN A 6 60.87 -14.60 2.55
CA ASN A 6 59.86 -14.53 3.64
C ASN A 6 60.28 -13.59 4.76
N ASP A 7 61.56 -13.60 5.15
CA ASP A 7 62.07 -12.69 6.17
C ASP A 7 61.96 -11.21 5.74
N GLN A 8 62.23 -10.95 4.47
CA GLN A 8 62.03 -9.60 3.88
C GLN A 8 60.57 -9.16 3.88
N PHE A 9 59.62 -10.07 3.54
CA PHE A 9 58.19 -9.72 3.65
C PHE A 9 57.71 -9.52 5.06
N ASN A 10 58.20 -10.30 6.01
CA ASN A 10 57.88 -10.07 7.42
C ASN A 10 58.37 -8.70 7.89
N ALA A 11 59.62 -8.31 7.55
CA ALA A 11 60.12 -6.98 7.85
C ALA A 11 59.27 -5.85 7.23
N PHE A 12 58.84 -6.01 5.98
CA PHE A 12 57.93 -5.03 5.37
C PHE A 12 56.57 -4.99 6.06
N CYS A 13 56.00 -6.12 6.45
CA CYS A 13 54.74 -6.15 7.20
C CYS A 13 54.86 -5.47 8.56
N ASP A 14 55.98 -5.69 9.28
CA ASP A 14 56.25 -5.00 10.55
C ASP A 14 56.37 -3.46 10.35
N TYR A 15 57.00 -3.03 9.26
CA TYR A 15 57.04 -1.63 8.87
C TYR A 15 55.62 -1.10 8.57
N LEU A 16 54.80 -1.79 7.80
CA LEU A 16 53.43 -1.34 7.50
C LEU A 16 52.57 -1.17 8.74
N VAL A 17 52.69 -2.05 9.76
CA VAL A 17 51.98 -1.90 11.04
C VAL A 17 52.31 -0.54 11.68
N THR A 18 53.61 -0.13 11.68
CA THR A 18 54.02 1.15 12.23
C THR A 18 53.51 2.35 11.45
N ARG A 19 53.34 2.18 10.12
CA ARG A 19 52.92 3.23 9.17
C ARG A 19 51.43 3.34 8.99
N ARG A 20 50.62 2.40 9.50
CA ARG A 20 49.19 2.29 9.27
C ARG A 20 48.42 3.62 9.42
N LYS A 21 48.66 4.34 10.50
CA LYS A 21 48.01 5.65 10.74
C LYS A 21 48.36 6.67 9.66
N ALA A 22 49.62 6.68 9.20
CA ALA A 22 50.08 7.56 8.13
C ALA A 22 49.46 7.19 6.77
N ILE A 23 49.38 5.90 6.44
CA ILE A 23 48.72 5.38 5.20
C ILE A 23 47.25 5.83 5.18
N LEU A 24 46.47 5.56 6.21
CA LEU A 24 45.06 5.94 6.30
C LEU A 24 44.85 7.47 6.22
N LEU A 25 45.79 8.25 6.78
CA LEU A 25 45.73 9.72 6.69
C LEU A 25 46.03 10.20 5.27
N ALA A 26 47.07 9.66 4.63
CA ALA A 26 47.47 9.97 3.26
C ALA A 26 46.34 9.60 2.26
N TRP A 27 45.79 8.40 2.41
CA TRP A 27 44.67 7.91 1.63
C TRP A 27 43.44 8.83 1.72
N ARG A 28 43.04 9.20 2.95
CA ARG A 28 41.93 10.14 3.17
C ARG A 28 42.22 11.51 2.54
N LYS A 29 43.45 12.00 2.65
CA LYS A 29 43.87 13.28 2.04
C LYS A 29 43.79 13.22 0.51
N ALA A 30 44.28 12.13 -0.08
CA ALA A 30 44.24 11.91 -1.52
C ALA A 30 42.80 11.89 -2.05
N SER A 31 41.91 11.08 -1.41
CA SER A 31 40.50 11.04 -1.73
C SER A 31 39.79 12.39 -1.51
N GLY A 32 40.16 13.12 -0.45
CA GLY A 32 39.60 14.45 -0.16
C GLY A 32 40.07 15.55 -1.10
N THR A 33 41.13 15.36 -1.86
CA THR A 33 41.63 16.33 -2.87
C THR A 33 41.23 15.95 -4.29
N ASP A 34 40.66 14.76 -4.51
CA ASP A 34 40.18 14.30 -5.80
C ASP A 34 38.85 14.95 -6.18
N PRO A 35 38.77 15.77 -7.24
CA PRO A 35 37.53 16.39 -7.69
C PRO A 35 36.43 15.36 -8.08
N GLY A 36 36.81 14.13 -8.39
CA GLY A 36 35.93 13.03 -8.72
C GLY A 36 35.26 12.40 -7.51
N GLN A 37 35.68 12.75 -6.27
CA GLN A 37 35.18 12.20 -5.01
C GLN A 37 34.34 13.20 -4.21
N THR A 38 33.10 13.41 -4.61
CA THR A 38 32.23 14.42 -3.98
C THR A 38 31.69 13.97 -2.62
N THR A 39 31.44 12.68 -2.44
CA THR A 39 30.83 12.10 -1.22
C THR A 39 31.85 11.95 -0.09
N ALA A 40 33.12 11.69 -0.37
CA ALA A 40 34.19 11.50 0.60
C ALA A 40 34.32 12.69 1.59
N HIS A 41 34.07 13.91 1.13
CA HIS A 41 34.17 15.14 1.93
C HIS A 41 33.12 15.20 3.07
N SER A 42 31.98 14.57 2.91
CA SER A 42 30.88 14.59 3.91
C SER A 42 31.07 13.57 5.02
N LEU A 43 32.00 12.62 4.87
CA LEU A 43 32.19 11.52 5.82
C LEU A 43 33.09 11.91 7.00
N THR A 44 32.71 11.46 8.20
CA THR A 44 33.57 11.47 9.36
C THR A 44 34.79 10.56 9.13
N ARG A 45 35.88 10.76 9.91
CA ARG A 45 37.07 9.90 9.82
C ARG A 45 36.75 8.41 10.01
N ARG A 46 35.84 8.10 10.92
CA ARG A 46 35.43 6.71 11.20
C ARG A 46 34.65 6.10 10.04
N GLN A 47 33.71 6.84 9.47
CA GLN A 47 32.92 6.40 8.31
C GLN A 47 33.78 6.25 7.05
N PHE A 48 34.76 7.14 6.86
CA PHE A 48 35.66 7.07 5.70
C PHE A 48 36.61 5.87 5.81
N ASN A 49 37.28 5.66 6.95
CA ASN A 49 38.21 4.55 7.13
C ASN A 49 37.50 3.19 7.05
N ASP A 50 36.26 3.11 7.54
CA ASP A 50 35.38 1.95 7.44
C ASP A 50 36.10 0.61 7.71
N HIS A 51 36.11 -0.33 6.81
CA HIS A 51 36.73 -1.67 6.89
C HIS A 51 38.16 -1.72 6.33
N ILE A 52 38.71 -0.62 5.90
CA ILE A 52 40.07 -0.60 5.29
C ILE A 52 41.15 -1.05 6.28
N PRO A 53 41.09 -0.71 7.60
CA PRO A 53 42.04 -1.28 8.57
C PRO A 53 42.05 -2.81 8.58
N GLU A 54 40.87 -3.42 8.54
CA GLU A 54 40.67 -4.88 8.55
C GLU A 54 41.14 -5.53 7.22
N VAL A 55 40.95 -4.84 6.09
CA VAL A 55 41.48 -5.26 4.78
C VAL A 55 43.02 -5.26 4.81
N LEU A 56 43.64 -4.21 5.36
CA LEU A 56 45.10 -4.15 5.51
C LEU A 56 45.62 -5.23 6.46
N ASP A 57 44.93 -5.52 7.57
CA ASP A 57 45.27 -6.62 8.49
C ASP A 57 45.23 -7.99 7.80
N ALA A 58 44.22 -8.21 6.96
CA ALA A 58 44.10 -9.47 6.23
C ALA A 58 45.18 -9.58 5.13
N PHE A 59 45.53 -8.46 4.48
CA PHE A 59 46.62 -8.42 3.51
C PHE A 59 47.97 -8.71 4.15
N GLU A 60 48.31 -8.11 5.28
CA GLU A 60 49.52 -8.39 6.03
C GLU A 60 49.64 -9.87 6.42
N ARG A 61 48.54 -10.47 6.92
CA ARG A 61 48.50 -11.92 7.22
C ARG A 61 48.72 -12.77 5.97
N LYS A 62 48.16 -12.37 4.83
CA LYS A 62 48.38 -13.08 3.55
C LYS A 62 49.84 -13.03 3.15
N LEU A 63 50.51 -11.89 3.26
CA LEU A 63 51.94 -11.75 2.96
C LEU A 63 52.86 -12.61 3.85
N ARG A 64 52.50 -12.76 5.14
CA ARG A 64 53.23 -13.55 6.12
C ARG A 64 53.01 -15.06 6.00
N SER A 65 51.88 -15.45 5.44
CA SER A 65 51.48 -16.88 5.34
C SER A 65 52.10 -17.57 4.13
N ARG A 66 52.33 -18.89 4.25
CA ARG A 66 52.77 -19.68 3.12
C ARG A 66 51.68 -19.80 2.07
N PRO A 67 51.98 -19.55 0.78
CA PRO A 67 51.03 -19.69 -0.30
C PRO A 67 50.31 -21.05 -0.26
N GLY A 68 48.93 -21.02 -0.32
CA GLY A 68 48.11 -22.22 -0.30
C GLY A 68 47.89 -22.89 1.06
N GLY A 69 48.48 -22.38 2.15
CA GLY A 69 48.28 -22.87 3.52
C GLY A 69 46.90 -22.57 4.07
N ALA A 70 46.53 -23.20 5.20
CA ALA A 70 45.24 -22.98 5.85
C ALA A 70 45.07 -21.50 6.31
N GLU A 71 46.12 -20.90 6.86
CA GLU A 71 46.13 -19.50 7.29
C GLU A 71 45.97 -18.52 6.12
N ASN A 72 46.59 -18.82 4.96
CA ASN A 72 46.47 -18.03 3.75
C ASN A 72 45.01 -18.03 3.25
N ARG A 73 44.37 -19.20 3.19
CA ARG A 73 42.95 -19.31 2.82
C ARG A 73 42.01 -18.59 3.81
N ALA A 74 42.30 -18.65 5.11
CA ALA A 74 41.52 -17.96 6.11
C ALA A 74 41.64 -16.42 5.96
N ALA A 75 42.86 -15.94 5.69
CA ALA A 75 43.12 -14.52 5.43
C ALA A 75 42.39 -14.05 4.14
N ASP A 76 42.38 -14.85 3.09
CA ASP A 76 41.64 -14.53 1.84
C ASP A 76 40.12 -14.44 2.07
N VAL A 77 39.52 -15.36 2.85
CA VAL A 77 38.09 -15.34 3.16
C VAL A 77 37.73 -14.08 3.97
N GLN A 78 38.54 -13.76 5.00
CA GLN A 78 38.30 -12.57 5.81
C GLN A 78 38.44 -11.28 4.99
N LYS A 79 39.50 -11.16 4.18
CA LYS A 79 39.76 -10.03 3.29
C LYS A 79 38.54 -9.81 2.38
N LYS A 80 38.08 -10.85 1.70
CA LYS A 80 36.89 -10.79 0.84
C LYS A 80 35.65 -10.31 1.57
N GLN A 81 35.41 -10.77 2.82
CA GLN A 81 34.28 -10.30 3.60
C GLN A 81 34.34 -8.81 3.89
N GLU A 82 35.52 -8.28 4.23
CA GLU A 82 35.68 -6.84 4.51
C GLU A 82 35.56 -5.99 3.25
N GLU A 83 36.06 -6.46 2.11
CA GLU A 83 35.89 -5.81 0.81
C GLU A 83 34.41 -5.72 0.38
N VAL A 84 33.64 -6.80 0.60
CA VAL A 84 32.18 -6.82 0.36
C VAL A 84 31.46 -5.84 1.29
N LYS A 85 31.82 -5.80 2.57
CA LYS A 85 31.24 -4.83 3.51
C LYS A 85 31.55 -3.40 3.11
N HIS A 86 32.78 -3.14 2.66
CA HIS A 86 33.18 -1.82 2.19
C HIS A 86 32.31 -1.36 1.01
N GLY A 87 32.10 -2.21 -0.01
CA GLY A 87 31.22 -1.92 -1.13
C GLY A 87 29.77 -1.64 -0.71
N LEU A 88 29.24 -2.42 0.26
CA LEU A 88 27.92 -2.20 0.83
C LEU A 88 27.82 -0.85 1.55
N HIS A 89 28.78 -0.51 2.40
CA HIS A 89 28.76 0.73 3.16
C HIS A 89 28.88 1.95 2.24
N ARG A 90 29.72 1.89 1.20
CA ARG A 90 29.85 2.99 0.24
C ARG A 90 28.54 3.21 -0.54
N TRP A 91 27.85 2.14 -0.92
CA TRP A 91 26.51 2.25 -1.49
C TRP A 91 25.52 2.92 -0.52
N GLN A 92 25.50 2.53 0.76
CA GLN A 92 24.63 3.13 1.78
C GLN A 92 24.96 4.61 2.05
N GLN A 93 26.22 5.01 1.90
CA GLN A 93 26.69 6.39 2.06
C GLN A 93 26.44 7.25 0.82
N GLY A 94 25.86 6.68 -0.25
CA GLY A 94 25.52 7.41 -1.47
C GLY A 94 26.70 7.62 -2.44
N TYR A 95 27.78 6.86 -2.29
CA TYR A 95 28.88 6.87 -3.24
C TYR A 95 28.40 6.47 -4.63
N ARG A 96 29.01 7.06 -5.66
CA ARG A 96 28.93 6.55 -7.02
C ARG A 96 29.94 5.42 -7.20
N LEU A 97 29.65 4.48 -8.10
CA LEU A 97 30.57 3.38 -8.40
C LEU A 97 31.98 3.88 -8.78
N GLN A 98 32.05 4.97 -9.54
CA GLN A 98 33.32 5.60 -9.92
C GLN A 98 34.10 6.11 -8.69
N GLU A 99 33.44 6.71 -7.70
CA GLU A 99 34.08 7.18 -6.47
C GLU A 99 34.68 6.01 -5.68
N LEU A 100 33.96 4.89 -5.61
CA LEU A 100 34.45 3.66 -4.96
C LEU A 100 35.72 3.13 -5.64
N MET A 101 35.76 3.12 -6.97
CA MET A 101 36.94 2.68 -7.72
C MET A 101 38.15 3.61 -7.52
N HIS A 102 37.95 4.93 -7.52
CA HIS A 102 39.00 5.91 -7.27
C HIS A 102 39.57 5.80 -5.87
N GLU A 103 38.70 5.51 -4.90
CA GLU A 103 39.10 5.33 -3.51
C GLU A 103 40.10 4.18 -3.32
N TRP A 104 39.85 3.03 -3.96
CA TRP A 104 40.80 1.91 -4.01
C TRP A 104 42.09 2.27 -4.75
N GLY A 105 41.99 3.03 -5.84
CA GLY A 105 43.13 3.55 -6.57
C GLY A 105 44.07 4.42 -5.72
N HIS A 106 43.50 5.32 -4.93
CA HIS A 106 44.27 6.14 -3.98
C HIS A 106 44.93 5.31 -2.88
N LEU A 107 44.25 4.26 -2.36
CA LEU A 107 44.87 3.36 -1.41
C LEU A 107 46.07 2.61 -2.02
N HIS A 108 45.95 2.16 -3.27
CA HIS A 108 47.04 1.52 -3.99
C HIS A 108 48.27 2.43 -4.07
N LEU A 109 48.07 3.69 -4.48
CA LEU A 109 49.18 4.67 -4.58
C LEU A 109 49.87 4.89 -3.23
N CYS A 110 49.10 5.03 -2.16
CA CYS A 110 49.66 5.15 -0.80
C CYS A 110 50.46 3.93 -0.36
N LEU A 111 50.04 2.72 -0.73
CA LEU A 111 50.80 1.48 -0.43
C LEU A 111 52.03 1.35 -1.27
N ALA A 112 51.99 1.77 -2.54
CA ALA A 112 53.18 1.80 -3.42
C ALA A 112 54.23 2.78 -2.90
N ASP A 113 53.82 4.00 -2.49
CA ASP A 113 54.73 5.00 -1.90
C ASP A 113 55.44 4.46 -0.63
N GLU A 114 54.72 3.73 0.22
CA GLU A 114 55.32 3.11 1.40
C GLU A 114 56.25 1.93 1.07
N SER A 115 55.98 1.17 -0.01
CA SER A 115 56.89 0.12 -0.46
C SER A 115 58.18 0.67 -1.01
N ASP A 116 58.13 1.77 -1.75
CA ASP A 116 59.32 2.47 -2.26
C ASP A 116 60.12 3.11 -1.14
N ALA A 117 59.45 3.72 -0.16
CA ALA A 117 60.09 4.29 1.04
C ALA A 117 60.81 3.19 1.87
N PHE A 118 60.20 2.02 2.02
CA PHE A 118 60.81 0.88 2.71
C PHE A 118 62.06 0.38 1.93
N ALA A 119 61.95 0.20 0.65
CA ALA A 119 63.05 -0.26 -0.20
C ALA A 119 64.25 0.69 -0.19
N ALA A 120 64.03 2.01 -0.04
CA ALA A 120 65.08 3.03 0.05
C ALA A 120 65.90 2.92 1.34
N ILE A 121 65.33 2.44 2.45
CA ILE A 121 66.03 2.32 3.75
C ILE A 121 66.53 0.88 4.05
N HIS A 122 66.16 -0.09 3.19
CA HIS A 122 66.47 -1.52 3.31
C HIS A 122 67.18 -2.01 2.01
N PRO A 123 68.50 -1.80 1.85
CA PRO A 123 69.25 -2.20 0.66
C PRO A 123 69.17 -3.73 0.37
N GLU A 124 68.95 -4.56 1.41
CA GLU A 124 68.72 -5.99 1.28
C GLU A 124 67.39 -6.34 0.60
N PHE A 125 66.48 -5.40 0.50
CA PHE A 125 65.21 -5.58 -0.20
C PHE A 125 65.42 -5.43 -1.69
N ASN A 126 65.78 -6.54 -2.34
CA ASN A 126 66.22 -6.51 -3.72
C ASN A 126 65.05 -6.24 -4.71
N ARG A 127 65.44 -5.92 -5.95
CA ARG A 127 64.52 -5.58 -7.03
C ARG A 127 63.47 -6.65 -7.32
N GLU A 128 63.83 -7.94 -7.16
CA GLU A 128 62.95 -9.09 -7.41
C GLU A 128 61.86 -9.18 -6.33
N THR A 129 62.25 -9.01 -5.06
CA THR A 129 61.32 -8.98 -3.92
C THR A 129 60.35 -7.79 -4.03
N LEU A 130 60.84 -6.59 -4.37
CA LEU A 130 60.02 -5.42 -4.58
C LEU A 130 59.01 -5.63 -5.73
N ALA A 131 59.45 -6.20 -6.86
CA ALA A 131 58.57 -6.51 -7.99
C ALA A 131 57.52 -7.55 -7.62
N HIS A 132 57.85 -8.52 -6.74
CA HIS A 132 56.89 -9.49 -6.23
C HIS A 132 55.86 -8.86 -5.30
N LEU A 133 56.32 -8.01 -4.35
CA LEU A 133 55.45 -7.25 -3.48
C LEU A 133 54.45 -6.37 -4.25
N ASN A 134 54.95 -5.62 -5.25
CA ASN A 134 54.11 -4.79 -6.08
C ASN A 134 53.03 -5.61 -6.81
N ARG A 135 53.37 -6.80 -7.33
CA ARG A 135 52.37 -7.73 -7.91
C ARG A 135 51.32 -8.16 -6.91
N GLN A 136 51.70 -8.45 -5.65
CA GLN A 136 50.75 -8.81 -4.60
C GLN A 136 49.81 -7.64 -4.25
N MET A 137 50.33 -6.39 -4.19
CA MET A 137 49.51 -5.20 -3.97
C MET A 137 48.52 -4.94 -5.11
N ILE A 138 48.95 -5.07 -6.35
CA ILE A 138 48.07 -4.94 -7.54
C ILE A 138 46.97 -6.00 -7.48
N THR A 139 47.32 -7.23 -7.15
CA THR A 139 46.32 -8.34 -7.02
C THR A 139 45.32 -8.03 -5.91
N LEU A 140 45.78 -7.56 -4.74
CA LEU A 140 44.94 -7.14 -3.64
C LEU A 140 43.92 -6.08 -4.09
N ILE A 141 44.38 -5.02 -4.72
CA ILE A 141 43.54 -3.89 -5.11
C ILE A 141 42.53 -4.30 -6.20
N ASN A 142 42.95 -5.11 -7.18
CA ASN A 142 42.04 -5.59 -8.21
C ASN A 142 40.94 -6.50 -7.64
N GLU A 143 41.29 -7.40 -6.68
CA GLU A 143 40.32 -8.23 -5.98
C GLU A 143 39.36 -7.35 -5.16
N ALA A 144 39.89 -6.36 -4.43
CA ALA A 144 39.11 -5.43 -3.62
C ALA A 144 38.12 -4.60 -4.46
N ILE A 145 38.57 -4.08 -5.59
CA ILE A 145 37.70 -3.39 -6.56
C ILE A 145 36.60 -4.33 -7.04
N SER A 146 36.97 -5.55 -7.47
CA SER A 146 36.03 -6.53 -8.02
C SER A 146 34.93 -6.91 -7.00
N GLU A 147 35.32 -7.26 -5.77
CA GLU A 147 34.37 -7.67 -4.74
C GLU A 147 33.47 -6.50 -4.27
N SER A 148 34.08 -5.33 -4.05
CA SER A 148 33.34 -4.13 -3.63
C SER A 148 32.38 -3.65 -4.70
N THR A 149 32.78 -3.63 -5.97
CA THR A 149 31.92 -3.19 -7.09
C THR A 149 30.80 -4.20 -7.34
N THR A 150 31.09 -5.52 -7.26
CA THR A 150 30.07 -6.56 -7.38
C THR A 150 28.99 -6.40 -6.31
N GLN A 151 29.39 -6.13 -5.07
CA GLN A 151 28.44 -5.93 -4.00
C GLN A 151 27.62 -4.64 -4.17
N TYR A 152 28.27 -3.56 -4.59
CA TYR A 152 27.62 -2.29 -4.90
C TYR A 152 26.54 -2.47 -5.99
N GLU A 153 26.87 -3.14 -7.09
CA GLU A 153 25.94 -3.42 -8.19
C GLU A 153 24.75 -4.28 -7.73
N ARG A 154 25.00 -5.31 -6.89
CA ARG A 154 23.92 -6.13 -6.31
C ARG A 154 22.94 -5.28 -5.52
N MET A 155 23.42 -4.34 -4.70
CA MET A 155 22.56 -3.46 -3.92
C MET A 155 21.76 -2.52 -4.82
N GLN A 156 22.38 -1.96 -5.82
CA GLN A 156 21.72 -1.10 -6.81
C GLN A 156 20.62 -1.85 -7.58
N GLN A 157 20.89 -3.08 -8.00
CA GLN A 157 19.91 -3.91 -8.70
C GLN A 157 18.74 -4.30 -7.76
N ALA A 158 19.02 -4.63 -6.50
CA ALA A 158 18.00 -4.96 -5.52
C ALA A 158 17.07 -3.76 -5.24
N GLU A 159 17.63 -2.56 -5.12
CA GLU A 159 16.85 -1.33 -4.95
C GLU A 159 15.99 -1.03 -6.17
N ALA A 160 16.56 -1.16 -7.38
CA ALA A 160 15.82 -0.96 -8.62
C ALA A 160 14.67 -1.97 -8.78
N ALA A 161 14.90 -3.25 -8.45
CA ALA A 161 13.86 -4.28 -8.45
C ALA A 161 12.74 -3.99 -7.43
N GLY A 162 13.09 -3.51 -6.24
CA GLY A 162 12.11 -3.09 -5.23
C GLY A 162 11.23 -1.95 -5.74
N ARG A 163 11.81 -0.89 -6.27
CA ARG A 163 11.07 0.25 -6.85
C ARG A 163 10.18 -0.19 -8.02
N MET A 164 10.66 -1.08 -8.88
CA MET A 164 9.86 -1.62 -9.99
C MET A 164 8.66 -2.41 -9.48
N GLY A 165 8.85 -3.24 -8.45
CA GLY A 165 7.76 -3.98 -7.80
C GLY A 165 6.69 -3.05 -7.22
N ASP A 166 7.08 -1.96 -6.57
CA ASP A 166 6.13 -1.00 -6.01
C ASP A 166 5.37 -0.22 -7.10
N LEU A 167 6.06 0.17 -8.18
CA LEU A 167 5.41 0.77 -9.34
C LEU A 167 4.40 -0.18 -9.99
N GLN A 168 4.74 -1.47 -10.15
CA GLN A 168 3.82 -2.47 -10.69
C GLN A 168 2.57 -2.63 -9.82
N LYS A 169 2.72 -2.64 -8.49
CA LYS A 169 1.57 -2.67 -7.56
C LYS A 169 0.69 -1.43 -7.72
N ALA A 170 1.30 -0.24 -7.80
CA ALA A 170 0.57 1.00 -7.99
C ALA A 170 -0.20 1.02 -9.32
N VAL A 171 0.43 0.61 -10.43
CA VAL A 171 -0.23 0.51 -11.75
C VAL A 171 -1.39 -0.50 -11.72
N LYS A 172 -1.19 -1.65 -11.06
CA LYS A 172 -2.26 -2.65 -10.91
C LYS A 172 -3.45 -2.07 -10.13
N SER A 173 -3.20 -1.37 -9.04
CA SER A 173 -4.24 -0.70 -8.24
C SER A 173 -4.99 0.36 -9.06
N ILE A 174 -4.29 1.19 -9.83
CA ILE A 174 -4.91 2.20 -10.71
C ILE A 174 -5.81 1.52 -11.75
N ASN A 175 -5.33 0.45 -12.41
CA ASN A 175 -6.11 -0.28 -13.40
C ASN A 175 -7.36 -0.93 -12.80
N GLU A 176 -7.31 -1.42 -11.57
CA GLU A 176 -8.47 -1.96 -10.87
C GLU A 176 -9.50 -0.87 -10.55
N ILE A 177 -9.06 0.31 -10.10
CA ILE A 177 -9.94 1.47 -9.86
C ILE A 177 -10.61 1.89 -11.15
N GLU A 178 -9.87 2.01 -12.26
CA GLU A 178 -10.39 2.43 -13.54
C GLU A 178 -11.41 1.42 -14.11
N ARG A 179 -11.14 0.12 -13.96
CA ARG A 179 -12.10 -0.94 -14.34
C ARG A 179 -13.41 -0.85 -13.55
N ARG A 180 -13.32 -0.64 -12.23
CA ARG A 180 -14.51 -0.48 -11.38
C ARG A 180 -15.30 0.76 -11.77
N ARG A 181 -14.63 1.87 -12.02
CA ARG A 181 -15.24 3.12 -12.48
C ARG A 181 -15.97 2.93 -13.81
N SER A 182 -15.30 2.30 -14.78
CA SER A 182 -15.90 2.03 -16.09
C SER A 182 -17.13 1.13 -15.99
N ALA A 183 -17.10 0.10 -15.15
CA ALA A 183 -18.24 -0.80 -14.92
C ALA A 183 -19.44 -0.04 -14.31
N LEU A 184 -19.23 0.85 -13.34
CA LEU A 184 -20.26 1.68 -12.72
C LEU A 184 -20.91 2.63 -13.74
N ILE A 185 -20.10 3.31 -14.54
CA ILE A 185 -20.60 4.22 -15.59
C ILE A 185 -21.41 3.44 -16.62
N HIS A 186 -20.92 2.28 -17.05
CA HIS A 186 -21.63 1.45 -18.04
C HIS A 186 -22.98 0.99 -17.53
N GLN A 187 -23.06 0.55 -16.28
CA GLN A 187 -24.31 0.16 -15.63
C GLN A 187 -25.27 1.35 -15.51
N ALA A 188 -24.79 2.50 -15.07
CA ALA A 188 -25.59 3.73 -14.96
C ALA A 188 -26.19 4.17 -16.30
N VAL A 189 -25.38 4.12 -17.37
CA VAL A 189 -25.85 4.44 -18.74
C VAL A 189 -26.92 3.45 -19.21
N HIS A 190 -26.72 2.15 -18.92
CA HIS A 190 -27.70 1.12 -19.26
C HIS A 190 -29.05 1.34 -18.56
N ASP A 191 -29.02 1.64 -17.26
CA ASP A 191 -30.24 1.84 -16.46
C ASP A 191 -30.96 3.13 -16.87
N LEU A 192 -30.20 4.22 -17.11
CA LEU A 192 -30.74 5.46 -17.66
C LEU A 192 -31.43 5.22 -19.04
N HIS A 193 -30.79 4.42 -19.89
CA HIS A 193 -31.38 4.09 -21.20
C HIS A 193 -32.72 3.38 -21.06
N ASN A 194 -32.82 2.41 -20.12
CA ASN A 194 -34.07 1.67 -19.87
C ASN A 194 -35.19 2.59 -19.35
N ASP A 195 -34.88 3.50 -18.42
CA ASP A 195 -35.82 4.47 -17.89
C ASP A 195 -36.31 5.44 -18.98
N VAL A 196 -35.40 5.97 -19.80
CA VAL A 196 -35.74 6.83 -20.93
C VAL A 196 -36.60 6.08 -21.97
N LEU A 197 -36.31 4.79 -22.22
CA LEU A 197 -37.12 3.97 -23.11
C LEU A 197 -38.55 3.79 -22.58
N SER A 198 -38.70 3.55 -21.27
CA SER A 198 -39.99 3.44 -20.59
C SER A 198 -40.81 4.73 -20.68
N VAL A 199 -40.15 5.88 -20.43
CA VAL A 199 -40.74 7.22 -20.59
C VAL A 199 -41.22 7.42 -22.05
N SER A 200 -40.37 7.08 -23.01
CA SER A 200 -40.69 7.21 -24.45
C SER A 200 -41.86 6.33 -24.88
N MET A 201 -41.91 5.08 -24.37
CA MET A 201 -43.06 4.19 -24.65
C MET A 201 -44.36 4.72 -24.06
N ALA A 202 -44.36 5.19 -22.80
CA ALA A 202 -45.55 5.79 -22.17
C ALA A 202 -46.01 7.05 -22.89
N ALA A 203 -45.09 7.93 -23.30
CA ALA A 203 -45.40 9.12 -24.08
C ALA A 203 -46.02 8.78 -25.46
N ASN A 204 -45.45 7.81 -26.17
CA ASN A 204 -45.98 7.35 -27.46
C ASN A 204 -47.36 6.72 -27.31
N ALA A 205 -47.62 5.97 -26.24
CA ALA A 205 -48.93 5.37 -25.95
C ALA A 205 -50.00 6.43 -25.67
N LEU A 206 -49.62 7.50 -24.94
CA LEU A 206 -50.52 8.67 -24.71
C LEU A 206 -50.88 9.45 -25.97
N GLY A 207 -49.96 9.47 -26.95
CA GLY A 207 -50.18 10.15 -28.23
C GLY A 207 -51.14 9.42 -29.20
N ARG A 208 -51.51 8.17 -28.91
CA ARG A 208 -52.44 7.41 -29.76
C ARG A 208 -53.92 7.78 -29.52
N THR A 209 -54.65 8.08 -30.56
CA THR A 209 -56.06 8.45 -30.52
C THR A 209 -57.00 7.32 -30.06
N SER A 210 -56.55 6.07 -30.08
CA SER A 210 -57.32 4.88 -29.67
C SER A 210 -57.16 4.48 -28.19
N THR A 211 -56.44 5.28 -27.38
CA THR A 211 -56.17 4.95 -25.99
C THR A 211 -57.41 5.27 -25.12
N THR A 212 -57.85 4.27 -24.32
CA THR A 212 -58.94 4.48 -23.36
C THR A 212 -58.55 5.41 -22.22
N GLU A 213 -59.54 6.06 -21.58
CA GLU A 213 -59.26 7.00 -20.48
C GLU A 213 -58.52 6.30 -19.29
N ALA A 214 -58.89 5.06 -18.99
CA ALA A 214 -58.20 4.28 -17.95
C ALA A 214 -56.70 4.04 -18.31
N ASN A 215 -56.41 3.70 -19.54
CA ASN A 215 -55.04 3.51 -20.02
C ASN A 215 -54.25 4.84 -20.06
N ARG A 216 -54.94 5.97 -20.36
CA ARG A 216 -54.32 7.31 -20.31
C ARG A 216 -53.85 7.66 -18.91
N VAL A 217 -54.63 7.39 -17.87
CA VAL A 217 -54.24 7.61 -16.48
C VAL A 217 -53.05 6.76 -16.10
N GLU A 218 -53.05 5.47 -16.53
CA GLU A 218 -51.95 4.55 -16.25
C GLU A 218 -50.66 4.98 -16.97
N PHE A 219 -50.70 5.30 -18.27
CA PHE A 219 -49.55 5.78 -19.02
C PHE A 219 -49.02 7.13 -18.49
N SER A 220 -49.91 8.04 -18.06
CA SER A 220 -49.50 9.30 -17.41
C SER A 220 -48.75 9.06 -16.10
N LYS A 221 -49.21 8.08 -15.29
CA LYS A 221 -48.54 7.66 -14.07
C LYS A 221 -47.16 7.04 -14.36
N MET A 222 -47.08 6.16 -15.36
CA MET A 222 -45.81 5.55 -15.79
C MET A 222 -44.83 6.58 -16.29
N LEU A 223 -45.29 7.58 -17.06
CA LEU A 223 -44.46 8.68 -17.55
C LEU A 223 -43.91 9.51 -16.37
N GLY A 224 -44.76 9.89 -15.41
CA GLY A 224 -44.35 10.61 -14.22
C GLY A 224 -43.32 9.84 -13.40
N GLN A 225 -43.51 8.54 -13.17
CA GLN A 225 -42.58 7.67 -12.47
C GLN A 225 -41.23 7.54 -13.19
N GLY A 226 -41.25 7.36 -14.51
CA GLY A 226 -40.03 7.26 -15.32
C GLY A 226 -39.22 8.55 -15.33
N VAL A 227 -39.84 9.72 -15.39
CA VAL A 227 -39.17 11.03 -15.30
C VAL A 227 -38.53 11.18 -13.92
N GLN A 228 -39.24 10.83 -12.84
CA GLN A 228 -38.70 10.87 -11.48
C GLN A 228 -37.49 9.94 -11.31
N SER A 229 -37.55 8.72 -11.90
CA SER A 229 -36.43 7.76 -11.88
C SER A 229 -35.18 8.33 -12.56
N VAL A 230 -35.34 8.90 -13.76
CA VAL A 230 -34.25 9.56 -14.50
C VAL A 230 -33.64 10.72 -13.70
N GLN A 231 -34.48 11.56 -13.09
CA GLN A 231 -33.99 12.67 -12.25
C GLN A 231 -33.21 12.20 -11.02
N ALA A 232 -33.71 11.16 -10.35
CA ALA A 232 -33.03 10.55 -9.20
C ALA A 232 -31.66 10.00 -9.63
N MET A 233 -31.59 9.25 -10.71
CA MET A 233 -30.34 8.65 -11.23
C MET A 233 -29.32 9.71 -11.66
N LEU A 234 -29.74 10.79 -12.32
CA LEU A 234 -28.86 11.92 -12.63
C LEU A 234 -28.31 12.58 -11.36
N GLY A 235 -29.15 12.71 -10.33
CA GLY A 235 -28.74 13.21 -9.02
C GLY A 235 -27.64 12.33 -8.39
N GLU A 236 -27.84 11.01 -8.40
CA GLU A 236 -26.86 10.04 -7.90
C GLU A 236 -25.53 10.07 -8.68
N LEU A 237 -25.57 10.15 -10.01
CA LEU A 237 -24.38 10.28 -10.85
C LEU A 237 -23.59 11.57 -10.59
N MET A 238 -24.30 12.69 -10.48
CA MET A 238 -23.64 13.97 -10.16
C MET A 238 -23.01 13.96 -8.78
N GLU A 239 -23.64 13.29 -7.83
CA GLU A 239 -23.10 13.10 -6.49
C GLU A 239 -21.83 12.25 -6.50
N LEU A 240 -21.89 11.09 -7.16
CA LEU A 240 -20.72 10.23 -7.28
C LEU A 240 -19.55 10.97 -7.93
N ALA A 241 -19.79 11.74 -8.99
CA ALA A 241 -18.79 12.55 -9.65
C ALA A 241 -18.15 13.60 -8.71
N ARG A 242 -18.97 14.28 -7.87
CA ARG A 242 -18.46 15.24 -6.87
C ARG A 242 -17.62 14.57 -5.78
N LEU A 243 -18.07 13.42 -5.28
CA LEU A 243 -17.35 12.63 -4.28
C LEU A 243 -16.02 12.11 -4.82
N GLU A 244 -15.96 11.67 -6.09
CA GLU A 244 -14.74 11.22 -6.75
C GLU A 244 -13.75 12.37 -7.01
N ALA A 245 -14.25 13.57 -7.35
CA ALA A 245 -13.41 14.74 -7.56
C ALA A 245 -12.72 15.25 -6.27
N GLY A 246 -13.06 14.71 -5.11
CA GLY A 246 -12.46 15.09 -3.82
C GLY A 246 -12.69 16.56 -3.44
N GLN A 247 -13.65 17.23 -4.05
CA GLN A 247 -13.91 18.68 -3.87
C GLN A 247 -14.67 19.00 -2.58
N GLU A 248 -15.15 17.99 -1.87
CA GLU A 248 -15.97 18.17 -0.69
C GLU A 248 -15.12 18.19 0.59
N ARG A 249 -15.09 19.32 1.28
CA ARG A 249 -14.52 19.44 2.63
C ARG A 249 -15.50 18.89 3.66
N ARG A 250 -15.00 18.21 4.69
CA ARG A 250 -15.81 17.78 5.84
C ARG A 250 -16.21 19.00 6.68
N GLU A 251 -17.47 19.04 7.11
CA GLU A 251 -17.97 20.03 8.08
C GLU A 251 -18.25 19.31 9.40
N ILE A 252 -17.24 19.22 10.26
CA ILE A 252 -17.37 18.54 11.55
C ILE A 252 -18.08 19.46 12.53
N THR A 253 -19.25 19.00 13.02
CA THR A 253 -20.07 19.69 14.02
C THR A 253 -20.60 18.68 15.03
N THR A 254 -20.91 19.14 16.25
CA THR A 254 -21.59 18.30 17.24
C THR A 254 -23.09 18.27 16.92
N PHE A 255 -23.67 17.07 16.79
CA PHE A 255 -25.09 16.91 16.52
C PHE A 255 -25.66 15.70 17.29
N ASP A 256 -27.00 15.68 17.46
CA ASP A 256 -27.71 14.53 18.03
C ASP A 256 -28.05 13.52 16.91
N ALA A 257 -27.25 12.45 16.82
CA ALA A 257 -27.45 11.38 15.84
C ALA A 257 -28.80 10.69 16.01
N SER A 258 -29.26 10.49 17.26
CA SER A 258 -30.59 9.90 17.53
C SER A 258 -31.73 10.75 16.96
N ALA A 259 -31.71 12.05 17.19
CA ALA A 259 -32.72 12.96 16.65
C ALA A 259 -32.72 12.91 15.11
N MET A 260 -31.57 12.97 14.48
CA MET A 260 -31.42 12.89 13.03
C MET A 260 -31.97 11.57 12.46
N ILE A 261 -31.64 10.42 13.08
CA ILE A 261 -32.07 9.10 12.63
C ILE A 261 -33.59 8.96 12.80
N ILE A 262 -34.16 9.41 13.93
CA ILE A 262 -35.59 9.37 14.20
C ILE A 262 -36.36 10.22 13.17
N ASP A 263 -35.89 11.43 12.88
CA ASP A 263 -36.55 12.30 11.90
C ASP A 263 -36.56 11.73 10.50
N LEU A 264 -35.43 11.14 10.07
CA LEU A 264 -35.34 10.47 8.79
C LEU A 264 -36.26 9.23 8.73
N SER A 265 -36.33 8.48 9.82
CA SER A 265 -37.20 7.32 9.93
C SER A 265 -38.68 7.66 9.83
N LYS A 266 -39.15 8.80 10.35
CA LYS A 266 -40.55 9.26 10.21
C LYS A 266 -40.96 9.41 8.75
N VAL A 267 -40.11 10.05 7.94
CA VAL A 267 -40.36 10.21 6.48
C VAL A 267 -40.38 8.85 5.79
N THR A 268 -39.41 7.99 6.13
CA THR A 268 -39.31 6.66 5.55
C THR A 268 -40.46 5.73 5.95
N GLN A 269 -41.02 5.90 7.15
CA GLN A 269 -42.16 5.15 7.68
C GLN A 269 -43.39 5.26 6.77
N SER A 270 -43.70 6.46 6.26
CA SER A 270 -44.85 6.68 5.35
C SER A 270 -44.67 5.89 4.06
N ILE A 271 -43.45 5.92 3.48
CA ILE A 271 -43.14 5.21 2.23
C ILE A 271 -43.19 3.67 2.45
N ALA A 272 -42.70 3.19 3.61
CA ALA A 272 -42.78 1.78 3.96
C ALA A 272 -44.23 1.29 4.09
N GLN A 273 -45.08 2.07 4.79
CA GLN A 273 -46.51 1.76 4.96
C GLN A 273 -47.26 1.71 3.64
N GLU A 274 -47.03 2.66 2.72
CA GLU A 274 -47.62 2.63 1.37
C GLU A 274 -47.28 1.36 0.59
N ARG A 275 -46.13 0.73 0.90
CA ARG A 275 -45.67 -0.54 0.29
C ARG A 275 -46.06 -1.77 1.10
N GLY A 276 -46.78 -1.65 2.22
CA GLY A 276 -47.12 -2.75 3.10
C GLY A 276 -45.94 -3.32 3.91
N LEU A 277 -44.85 -2.55 4.04
CA LEU A 277 -43.66 -2.95 4.78
C LEU A 277 -43.68 -2.35 6.19
N PHE A 278 -43.11 -3.08 7.17
CA PHE A 278 -42.86 -2.47 8.48
C PHE A 278 -41.48 -1.77 8.51
N LEU A 279 -41.39 -0.69 9.30
CA LEU A 279 -40.11 -0.09 9.70
C LEU A 279 -40.05 -0.06 11.22
N LYS A 280 -39.09 -0.85 11.78
CA LYS A 280 -38.79 -0.85 13.22
C LYS A 280 -37.58 0.00 13.49
N VAL A 281 -37.63 0.85 14.51
CA VAL A 281 -36.56 1.78 14.86
C VAL A 281 -36.24 1.63 16.34
N GLY A 282 -34.94 1.49 16.68
CA GLY A 282 -34.52 1.29 18.06
C GLY A 282 -33.09 1.74 18.34
N GLY A 283 -32.91 2.50 19.43
CA GLY A 283 -31.62 2.98 19.91
C GLY A 283 -31.79 3.92 21.12
N PRO A 284 -30.68 4.49 21.61
CA PRO A 284 -30.73 5.47 22.69
C PRO A 284 -31.55 6.71 22.28
N PRO A 285 -32.31 7.33 23.18
CA PRO A 285 -33.14 8.49 22.84
C PRO A 285 -32.34 9.74 22.50
N ARG A 286 -31.08 9.81 22.92
CA ARG A 286 -30.12 10.88 22.59
C ARG A 286 -28.74 10.28 22.42
N LEU A 287 -28.02 10.75 21.38
CA LEU A 287 -26.64 10.36 21.10
C LEU A 287 -25.91 11.55 20.45
N PHE A 288 -25.17 12.29 21.28
CA PHE A 288 -24.34 13.40 20.78
C PHE A 288 -23.00 12.88 20.28
N VAL A 289 -22.67 13.22 19.03
CA VAL A 289 -21.44 12.84 18.34
C VAL A 289 -20.89 14.04 17.56
N GLU A 290 -19.61 14.04 17.33
CA GLU A 290 -18.95 14.94 16.38
C GLU A 290 -18.93 14.28 15.01
N GLY A 291 -19.18 15.07 13.96
CA GLY A 291 -19.14 14.55 12.60
C GLY A 291 -19.84 15.47 11.60
N ASP A 292 -19.86 15.04 10.36
CA ASP A 292 -20.58 15.71 9.29
C ASP A 292 -22.03 15.17 9.21
N SER A 293 -22.95 15.88 9.85
CA SER A 293 -24.36 15.48 9.97
C SER A 293 -25.04 15.33 8.60
N VAL A 294 -24.64 16.15 7.61
CA VAL A 294 -25.21 16.12 6.25
C VAL A 294 -24.81 14.82 5.54
N ARG A 295 -23.54 14.45 5.64
CA ARG A 295 -23.03 13.21 5.03
C ARG A 295 -23.53 11.96 5.73
N VAL A 296 -23.61 11.97 7.06
CA VAL A 296 -24.20 10.87 7.83
C VAL A 296 -25.67 10.68 7.48
N ARG A 297 -26.45 11.76 7.40
CA ARG A 297 -27.85 11.73 6.94
C ARG A 297 -27.97 11.09 5.55
N ARG A 298 -27.11 11.50 4.64
CA ARG A 298 -27.11 11.03 3.24
C ARG A 298 -26.72 9.57 3.13
N LEU A 299 -25.73 9.11 3.90
CA LEU A 299 -25.36 7.69 4.01
C LEU A 299 -26.56 6.85 4.44
N LEU A 300 -27.26 7.26 5.51
CA LEU A 300 -28.43 6.55 6.01
C LEU A 300 -29.60 6.59 5.01
N GLN A 301 -29.85 7.72 4.33
CA GLN A 301 -30.86 7.81 3.28
C GLN A 301 -30.61 6.81 2.15
N ASN A 302 -29.36 6.71 1.66
CA ASN A 302 -29.01 5.73 0.62
C ASN A 302 -29.26 4.30 1.08
N LEU A 303 -28.86 3.95 2.31
CA LEU A 303 -29.12 2.61 2.87
C LEU A 303 -30.61 2.31 3.01
N LEU A 304 -31.41 3.26 3.55
CA LEU A 304 -32.87 3.10 3.72
C LEU A 304 -33.59 2.99 2.37
N MET A 305 -33.25 3.83 1.38
CA MET A 305 -33.86 3.78 0.07
C MET A 305 -33.53 2.47 -0.66
N ASN A 306 -32.32 1.95 -0.51
CA ASN A 306 -31.94 0.64 -1.02
C ASN A 306 -32.79 -0.46 -0.35
N ALA A 307 -32.89 -0.47 0.98
CA ALA A 307 -33.69 -1.46 1.70
C ALA A 307 -35.16 -1.42 1.28
N LEU A 308 -35.77 -0.23 1.16
CA LEU A 308 -37.15 -0.09 0.66
C LEU A 308 -37.30 -0.59 -0.78
N LYS A 309 -36.30 -0.36 -1.64
CA LYS A 309 -36.35 -0.73 -3.05
C LYS A 309 -36.36 -2.23 -3.27
N TYR A 310 -35.56 -2.96 -2.48
CA TYR A 310 -35.33 -4.39 -2.66
C TYR A 310 -36.18 -5.28 -1.75
N THR A 311 -36.84 -4.73 -0.72
CA THR A 311 -37.75 -5.49 0.14
C THR A 311 -39.15 -5.48 -0.45
N GLU A 312 -39.68 -6.63 -0.80
CA GLU A 312 -41.06 -6.78 -1.31
C GLU A 312 -42.05 -7.20 -0.22
N GLN A 313 -41.60 -7.98 0.76
CA GLN A 313 -42.41 -8.46 1.89
C GLN A 313 -41.60 -8.37 3.20
N GLY A 314 -42.31 -8.19 4.31
CA GLY A 314 -41.68 -8.04 5.61
C GLY A 314 -41.33 -6.58 5.92
N GLY A 315 -40.04 -6.23 6.07
CA GLY A 315 -39.70 -4.83 6.36
C GLY A 315 -38.25 -4.60 6.74
N ILE A 316 -38.02 -3.46 7.39
CA ILE A 316 -36.70 -2.91 7.69
C ILE A 316 -36.59 -2.68 9.19
N THR A 317 -35.45 -3.02 9.76
CA THR A 317 -35.09 -2.71 11.15
C THR A 317 -33.87 -1.81 11.16
N LEU A 318 -33.98 -0.64 11.79
CA LEU A 318 -32.92 0.33 11.96
C LEU A 318 -32.58 0.45 13.43
N SER A 319 -31.33 0.24 13.80
CA SER A 319 -30.85 0.38 15.17
C SER A 319 -29.53 1.13 15.21
N TRP A 320 -29.27 1.80 16.34
CA TRP A 320 -28.03 2.54 16.57
C TRP A 320 -27.62 2.50 18.03
N GLY A 321 -26.35 2.76 18.31
CA GLY A 321 -25.81 2.77 19.66
C GLY A 321 -24.40 3.35 19.71
N GLU A 322 -23.87 3.42 20.93
CA GLU A 322 -22.50 3.87 21.17
C GLU A 322 -21.62 2.73 21.66
N GLU A 323 -20.31 2.81 21.37
CA GLU A 323 -19.32 1.84 21.76
C GLU A 323 -17.97 2.54 22.02
N LYS A 324 -17.57 2.64 23.28
CA LYS A 324 -16.31 3.29 23.75
C LYS A 324 -15.92 4.60 23.00
N LYS A 325 -15.18 4.48 21.89
CA LYS A 325 -14.70 5.60 21.07
C LYS A 325 -15.52 5.84 19.80
N ASN A 326 -16.43 4.92 19.48
CA ASN A 326 -17.20 4.91 18.24
C ASN A 326 -18.69 4.92 18.56
N TRP A 327 -19.49 5.18 17.55
CA TRP A 327 -20.91 4.88 17.54
C TRP A 327 -21.24 4.11 16.27
N TRP A 328 -22.35 3.37 16.29
CA TRP A 328 -22.72 2.53 15.17
C TRP A 328 -24.18 2.72 14.80
N LEU A 329 -24.47 2.49 13.53
CA LEU A 329 -25.81 2.31 13.01
C LEU A 329 -25.88 0.96 12.29
N MET A 330 -27.01 0.27 12.42
CA MET A 330 -27.27 -1.02 11.80
C MET A 330 -28.63 -0.99 11.14
N LEU A 331 -28.68 -1.35 9.86
CA LEU A 331 -29.87 -1.45 9.05
C LEU A 331 -29.98 -2.88 8.54
N GLN A 332 -31.10 -3.54 8.85
CA GLN A 332 -31.42 -4.88 8.40
C GLN A 332 -32.71 -4.84 7.58
N ASP A 333 -32.72 -5.43 6.42
CA ASP A 333 -33.90 -5.69 5.60
C ASP A 333 -34.22 -7.19 5.53
N THR A 334 -35.46 -7.52 5.18
CA THR A 334 -35.92 -8.89 4.94
C THR A 334 -36.03 -9.19 3.44
N GLY A 335 -35.30 -8.49 2.61
CA GLY A 335 -35.27 -8.68 1.16
C GLY A 335 -34.63 -10.00 0.72
N PRO A 336 -34.56 -10.27 -0.58
CA PRO A 336 -34.05 -11.53 -1.14
C PRO A 336 -32.53 -11.72 -0.96
N GLY A 337 -31.85 -10.76 -0.32
CA GLY A 337 -30.40 -10.75 -0.19
C GLY A 337 -29.68 -10.36 -1.50
N MET A 338 -28.40 -9.98 -1.37
CA MET A 338 -27.59 -9.43 -2.45
C MET A 338 -26.71 -10.48 -3.15
N LEU A 339 -26.64 -11.71 -2.63
CA LEU A 339 -25.74 -12.76 -3.16
C LEU A 339 -26.19 -13.36 -4.48
N ALA A 340 -27.45 -13.15 -4.87
CA ALA A 340 -28.06 -13.73 -6.09
C ALA A 340 -28.31 -12.71 -7.20
N GLY A 341 -27.84 -11.44 -7.08
CA GLY A 341 -28.13 -10.34 -8.03
C GLY A 341 -26.88 -9.72 -8.65
N PRO A 342 -27.08 -8.73 -9.55
CA PRO A 342 -26.00 -8.00 -10.22
C PRO A 342 -25.06 -7.21 -9.30
N GLY A 343 -25.42 -7.01 -8.04
CA GLY A 343 -24.54 -6.44 -7.00
C GLY A 343 -23.47 -7.39 -6.44
N ALA A 344 -23.51 -8.67 -6.79
CA ALA A 344 -22.57 -9.68 -6.31
C ALA A 344 -21.07 -9.32 -6.50
N PRO A 345 -20.63 -8.74 -7.64
CA PRO A 345 -19.23 -8.33 -7.81
C PRO A 345 -18.78 -7.23 -6.84
N MET A 346 -19.71 -6.36 -6.45
CA MET A 346 -19.44 -5.25 -5.55
C MET A 346 -19.30 -5.70 -4.09
N ILE A 347 -20.02 -6.77 -3.73
CA ILE A 347 -19.93 -7.43 -2.42
C ILE A 347 -18.56 -8.05 -2.21
N VAL A 348 -17.97 -8.67 -3.23
CA VAL A 348 -16.61 -9.21 -3.18
C VAL A 348 -15.61 -8.09 -2.91
N GLY A 349 -15.73 -6.94 -3.59
CA GLY A 349 -14.87 -5.78 -3.35
C GLY A 349 -15.03 -5.15 -1.95
N LEU A 350 -16.24 -5.17 -1.36
CA LEU A 350 -16.50 -4.73 0.01
C LEU A 350 -15.88 -5.69 1.04
N LYS A 351 -16.01 -7.00 0.83
CA LYS A 351 -15.37 -8.01 1.70
C LYS A 351 -13.85 -7.93 1.67
N GLU A 352 -13.25 -7.69 0.50
CA GLU A 352 -11.80 -7.50 0.36
C GLU A 352 -11.32 -6.22 1.05
N ALA A 353 -12.06 -5.12 0.94
CA ALA A 353 -11.73 -3.86 1.63
C ALA A 353 -11.82 -4.00 3.15
N THR A 354 -12.84 -4.72 3.66
CA THR A 354 -13.02 -4.98 5.10
C THR A 354 -11.96 -5.96 5.64
N ALA A 355 -11.54 -6.95 4.84
CA ALA A 355 -10.45 -7.86 5.21
C ALA A 355 -9.11 -7.13 5.31
N SER A 356 -8.83 -6.22 4.38
CA SER A 356 -7.62 -5.39 4.38
C SER A 356 -7.57 -4.42 5.56
N ALA A 357 -8.70 -3.83 5.96
CA ALA A 357 -8.80 -2.99 7.15
C ALA A 357 -8.58 -3.81 8.45
N ARG A 358 -9.13 -5.04 8.53
CA ARG A 358 -8.90 -5.94 9.67
C ARG A 358 -7.45 -6.42 9.78
N GLU A 359 -6.75 -6.67 8.66
CA GLU A 359 -5.32 -7.00 8.70
C GLU A 359 -4.46 -5.83 9.20
N SER A 360 -4.84 -4.60 8.92
CA SER A 360 -4.18 -3.40 9.45
C SER A 360 -4.41 -3.23 10.95
N ASP A 361 -5.64 -3.48 11.43
CA ASP A 361 -5.98 -3.43 12.86
C ASP A 361 -5.35 -4.57 13.66
N VAL A 362 -5.25 -5.78 13.09
CA VAL A 362 -4.60 -6.94 13.75
C VAL A 362 -3.08 -6.72 13.89
N LYS A 363 -2.43 -6.03 12.97
CA LYS A 363 -1.02 -5.64 13.13
C LYS A 363 -0.80 -4.55 14.18
N GLY A 364 -1.83 -3.73 14.47
CA GLY A 364 -1.80 -2.75 15.58
C GLY A 364 -2.18 -3.34 16.94
N ALA A 365 -3.03 -4.38 16.98
CA ALA A 365 -3.58 -4.98 18.20
C ALA A 365 -2.79 -6.19 18.74
N ALA A 366 -1.72 -6.61 18.07
CA ALA A 366 -0.84 -7.69 18.55
C ALA A 366 -0.05 -7.33 19.82
N MET A 367 -0.33 -6.18 20.44
CA MET A 367 0.23 -5.77 21.74
C MET A 367 -0.75 -5.75 22.90
N GLU A 368 -2.05 -6.01 22.71
CA GLU A 368 -2.98 -6.11 23.85
C GLU A 368 -3.98 -7.26 23.58
N GLY A 369 -3.85 -8.33 24.40
CA GLY A 369 -4.71 -9.50 24.29
C GLY A 369 -6.11 -9.25 24.84
N GLU A 370 -7.11 -9.64 24.09
CA GLU A 370 -8.31 -10.29 24.63
C GLU A 370 -9.15 -10.91 23.48
N VAL A 371 -9.57 -12.15 23.71
CA VAL A 371 -10.24 -13.06 22.79
C VAL A 371 -11.72 -12.71 22.70
N SER A 372 -12.21 -12.39 21.52
CA SER A 372 -13.66 -12.27 21.27
C SER A 372 -14.14 -13.39 20.34
N HIS A 373 -15.18 -14.09 20.76
CA HIS A 373 -15.77 -15.27 20.13
C HIS A 373 -16.18 -15.06 18.67
N VAL A 374 -15.60 -15.86 17.78
CA VAL A 374 -15.98 -15.99 16.37
C VAL A 374 -17.09 -17.04 16.27
N LEU A 375 -18.27 -16.63 15.80
CA LEU A 375 -19.32 -17.55 15.33
C LEU A 375 -18.98 -17.97 13.89
N THR A 376 -18.64 -19.25 13.72
CA THR A 376 -18.47 -19.91 12.42
C THR A 376 -19.83 -20.30 11.83
N PRO A 377 -20.11 -20.03 10.54
CA PRO A 377 -21.30 -20.57 9.86
C PRO A 377 -21.08 -22.01 9.38
N PRO A 378 -22.15 -22.83 9.27
CA PRO A 378 -22.09 -24.22 8.85
C PRO A 378 -21.88 -24.37 7.33
N PRO A 379 -21.31 -25.49 6.86
CA PRO A 379 -21.00 -25.70 5.45
C PRO A 379 -22.19 -26.26 4.66
N GLY A 380 -22.38 -25.74 3.46
CA GLY A 380 -23.08 -26.40 2.35
C GLY A 380 -24.41 -25.80 1.95
N THR A 381 -24.45 -25.07 0.81
CA THR A 381 -25.65 -25.05 -0.03
C THR A 381 -25.30 -24.80 -1.50
N GLN A 382 -25.88 -25.64 -2.33
CA GLN A 382 -25.70 -25.72 -3.79
C GLN A 382 -26.39 -24.58 -4.55
N THR A 383 -25.79 -24.21 -5.66
CA THR A 383 -26.24 -23.23 -6.63
C THR A 383 -27.50 -23.70 -7.34
N THR A 384 -28.58 -22.92 -7.27
CA THR A 384 -29.74 -23.07 -8.17
C THR A 384 -29.97 -21.78 -8.94
N THR A 385 -29.93 -21.87 -10.26
CA THR A 385 -30.15 -20.78 -11.20
C THR A 385 -31.63 -20.41 -11.23
N ILE A 386 -31.98 -19.20 -10.78
CA ILE A 386 -33.34 -18.65 -10.98
C ILE A 386 -33.19 -17.32 -11.70
N THR A 387 -33.80 -17.26 -12.90
CA THR A 387 -34.00 -16.04 -13.69
C THR A 387 -34.98 -15.13 -12.98
N SER A 388 -34.50 -14.04 -12.37
CA SER A 388 -35.35 -13.00 -11.81
C SER A 388 -35.18 -11.69 -12.60
N HIS A 389 -36.31 -11.03 -12.84
CA HIS A 389 -36.43 -9.75 -13.52
C HIS A 389 -35.58 -8.69 -12.77
N GLN A 390 -34.60 -8.13 -13.44
CA GLN A 390 -33.71 -7.05 -12.94
C GLN A 390 -34.51 -5.76 -12.75
N LYS A 391 -34.45 -5.19 -11.54
CA LYS A 391 -34.94 -3.84 -11.26
C LYS A 391 -33.82 -2.82 -11.58
N PRO A 392 -34.11 -1.73 -12.33
CA PRO A 392 -33.12 -0.71 -12.69
C PRO A 392 -32.51 0.04 -11.49
N GLY A 393 -31.24 0.38 -11.51
CA GLY A 393 -30.57 1.27 -10.55
C GLY A 393 -29.78 0.60 -9.42
N GLU A 394 -29.23 -0.62 -9.65
CA GLU A 394 -28.64 -1.46 -8.57
C GLU A 394 -27.19 -1.11 -8.14
N GLY A 395 -26.48 -0.20 -8.80
CA GLY A 395 -25.03 -0.02 -8.58
C GLY A 395 -24.58 1.26 -7.87
N ILE A 396 -25.26 2.38 -8.11
CA ILE A 396 -24.75 3.71 -7.75
C ILE A 396 -24.90 4.00 -6.24
N GLY A 397 -26.05 3.69 -5.65
CA GLY A 397 -26.34 3.99 -4.26
C GLY A 397 -25.34 3.35 -3.26
N LEU A 398 -24.92 2.10 -3.49
CA LEU A 398 -23.95 1.42 -2.63
C LEU A 398 -22.53 1.97 -2.81
N SER A 399 -22.19 2.43 -4.02
CA SER A 399 -20.93 3.13 -4.30
C SER A 399 -20.84 4.46 -3.56
N ILE A 400 -21.97 5.19 -3.51
CA ILE A 400 -22.08 6.42 -2.73
C ILE A 400 -21.90 6.12 -1.23
N VAL A 401 -22.57 5.08 -0.69
CA VAL A 401 -22.39 4.64 0.70
C VAL A 401 -20.94 4.36 1.03
N LYS A 402 -20.26 3.58 0.18
CA LYS A 402 -18.84 3.28 0.36
C LYS A 402 -17.97 4.54 0.40
N ARG A 403 -18.20 5.44 -0.55
CA ARG A 403 -17.42 6.69 -0.63
C ARG A 403 -17.69 7.62 0.55
N LEU A 404 -18.94 7.68 1.02
CA LEU A 404 -19.28 8.42 2.22
C LEU A 404 -18.63 7.82 3.47
N CYS A 405 -18.58 6.48 3.60
CA CYS A 405 -17.85 5.84 4.69
C CYS A 405 -16.34 6.20 4.66
N GLU A 406 -15.69 6.15 3.50
CA GLU A 406 -14.30 6.59 3.35
C GLU A 406 -14.11 8.05 3.79
N LEU A 407 -15.02 8.95 3.39
CA LEU A 407 -14.98 10.36 3.78
C LEU A 407 -15.26 10.59 5.26
N LEU A 408 -16.01 9.73 5.92
CA LEU A 408 -16.39 9.84 7.33
C LEU A 408 -15.47 9.02 8.26
N ASP A 409 -14.38 8.48 7.77
CA ASP A 409 -13.51 7.53 8.49
C ASP A 409 -14.31 6.39 9.15
N ALA A 410 -15.40 5.97 8.49
CA ALA A 410 -16.33 4.95 8.96
C ALA A 410 -15.99 3.57 8.37
N SER A 411 -16.19 2.52 9.15
CA SER A 411 -16.16 1.15 8.65
C SER A 411 -17.57 0.68 8.27
N LEU A 412 -17.68 -0.05 7.16
CA LEU A 412 -18.93 -0.63 6.67
C LEU A 412 -18.81 -2.15 6.68
N GLU A 413 -19.65 -2.81 7.46
CA GLU A 413 -19.81 -4.27 7.47
C GLU A 413 -21.13 -4.64 6.82
N MET A 414 -21.13 -5.74 6.07
CA MET A 414 -22.34 -6.24 5.41
C MET A 414 -22.44 -7.76 5.54
N VAL A 415 -23.61 -8.22 5.93
CA VAL A 415 -23.98 -9.64 5.92
C VAL A 415 -25.26 -9.78 5.10
N SER A 416 -25.25 -10.66 4.12
CA SER A 416 -26.41 -10.87 3.25
C SER A 416 -26.63 -12.36 2.99
N SER A 417 -27.87 -12.82 3.11
CA SER A 417 -28.30 -14.15 2.73
C SER A 417 -29.72 -14.13 2.15
N VAL A 418 -30.06 -15.15 1.37
CA VAL A 418 -31.41 -15.29 0.79
C VAL A 418 -32.47 -15.52 1.87
N GLU A 419 -32.09 -16.10 3.00
CA GLU A 419 -33.03 -16.45 4.07
C GLU A 419 -33.28 -15.31 5.07
N THR A 420 -32.27 -14.47 5.32
CA THR A 420 -32.30 -13.46 6.38
C THR A 420 -32.29 -12.03 5.84
N GLY A 421 -32.21 -11.84 4.53
CA GLY A 421 -32.09 -10.53 3.89
C GLY A 421 -30.66 -9.95 4.02
N THR A 422 -30.55 -8.62 4.04
CA THR A 422 -29.27 -7.93 4.11
C THR A 422 -29.18 -7.10 5.39
N THR A 423 -28.03 -7.18 6.05
CA THR A 423 -27.69 -6.34 7.21
C THR A 423 -26.45 -5.50 6.88
N PHE A 424 -26.58 -4.20 7.02
CA PHE A 424 -25.48 -3.23 6.98
C PHE A 424 -25.20 -2.73 8.38
N ARG A 425 -23.94 -2.76 8.80
CA ARG A 425 -23.45 -2.12 10.02
C ARG A 425 -22.39 -1.09 9.66
N VAL A 426 -22.63 0.16 10.04
CA VAL A 426 -21.67 1.26 9.85
C VAL A 426 -21.19 1.69 11.22
N VAL A 427 -19.86 1.73 11.40
CA VAL A 427 -19.24 2.19 12.64
C VAL A 427 -18.48 3.47 12.33
N LEU A 428 -18.81 4.53 13.07
CA LEU A 428 -18.27 5.87 12.87
C LEU A 428 -17.50 6.31 14.13
N PRO A 429 -16.47 7.16 13.98
CA PRO A 429 -15.84 7.82 15.12
C PRO A 429 -16.85 8.65 15.89
N ARG A 430 -16.73 8.70 17.21
CA ARG A 430 -17.56 9.60 18.05
C ARG A 430 -16.99 11.02 18.09
N HIS A 431 -15.68 11.15 17.93
CA HIS A 431 -14.92 12.40 17.89
C HIS A 431 -13.94 12.36 16.72
N TYR A 432 -13.73 13.51 16.08
CA TYR A 432 -12.82 13.67 14.94
C TYR A 432 -11.60 14.48 15.32
#